data_a29c88e9ea1998ad6a4f7d4b99eb49c2
#
_entry.id   a29c88e9ea1998ad6a4f7d4b99eb49c2
#
_cell.length_a   1.000
_cell.length_b   1.000
_cell.length_c   1.000
_cell.angle_alpha   90.00
_cell.angle_beta   90.00
_cell.angle_gamma   90.00
#
_symmetry.space_group_name_H-M   'P 1'
#
loop_
_entity.id
_entity.type
_entity.pdbx_description
1 polymer ?
#
loop_
_entity_poly.entity_id
_entity_poly.type
_entity_poly.pdbx_seq_one_letter_code
_entity_poly.pdbx_strand_id
1 'polypeptide(L)'
;MENRTYLAIDLKSFYASVECVDRGLDPLQAYLVVADASRTEKTICLAVSPALKAFGIGGRARLFEVVQRVKEINRGRREPLEYITAPPRMARYMEVSRQIYDIYLKYISADDIHVYSVDEVFIDATDYLRLYRCDAHTLTMRLIRDILATTGITATAGIGTNLYLAKVAMDIVAKHSAPDKDGVRVSQIDEMDYRRLLWDHTPITDFWRIGHGTARRLEQAGIRTMGEIARCSLEPAWEEFFYKSFGVSAELLIDHAWGWEPCTMADIKRYRPASSSLSSGQVLAEPYSCAKGRIIVREMVELLVLDLVEKRLLADQIVLDIHYDTTNVTDPERRKRYKGPVVKDWYGRPAPKPAHGSRNFGRKTSSTTLIAEAAMELFDAVADKDLLIRRLNVTLCNVVPEDLAEGRQMDLFTDEAALERERRQQETILEIRRKFGKNAILKGVNYEEGARGRERNAEVGGHRA
;
A
#
# COMPACT_ATOMS: atom_id res chain seq x y z
N MET A 1 -7.05 23.90 24.23
CA MET A 1 -7.12 23.32 22.87
C MET A 1 -8.59 23.21 22.50
N GLU A 2 -8.97 23.62 21.29
CA GLU A 2 -10.33 23.40 20.83
C GLU A 2 -10.64 21.91 20.80
N ASN A 3 -11.81 21.50 21.32
CA ASN A 3 -12.27 20.11 21.22
C ASN A 3 -12.54 19.79 19.77
N ARG A 4 -11.62 19.09 19.11
CA ARG A 4 -11.78 18.62 17.74
C ARG A 4 -12.50 17.29 17.71
N THR A 5 -13.13 17.01 16.59
CA THR A 5 -13.81 15.74 16.33
C THR A 5 -13.40 15.22 14.97
N TYR A 6 -12.78 14.05 14.95
CA TYR A 6 -12.34 13.38 13.74
C TYR A 6 -13.14 12.11 13.51
N LEU A 7 -13.40 11.81 12.23
CA LEU A 7 -14.00 10.56 11.79
C LEU A 7 -12.96 9.77 11.00
N ALA A 8 -12.87 8.48 11.22
CA ALA A 8 -12.22 7.51 10.34
C ALA A 8 -13.31 6.59 9.78
N ILE A 9 -13.37 6.43 8.45
CA ILE A 9 -14.39 5.60 7.79
C ILE A 9 -13.70 4.62 6.85
N ASP A 10 -14.00 3.32 6.99
CA ASP A 10 -13.45 2.20 6.22
C ASP A 10 -14.60 1.42 5.55
N LEU A 11 -14.52 1.27 4.22
CA LEU A 11 -15.52 0.56 3.43
C LEU A 11 -15.37 -0.95 3.62
N LYS A 12 -16.44 -1.61 4.03
CA LYS A 12 -16.40 -3.00 4.46
C LYS A 12 -16.06 -3.96 3.33
N SER A 13 -14.91 -4.63 3.42
CA SER A 13 -14.42 -5.58 2.42
C SER A 13 -14.49 -5.03 0.98
N PHE A 14 -14.06 -3.80 0.76
CA PHE A 14 -14.39 -2.93 -0.36
C PHE A 14 -14.42 -3.64 -1.72
N TYR A 15 -13.31 -4.25 -2.17
CA TYR A 15 -13.28 -4.91 -3.47
C TYR A 15 -14.27 -6.06 -3.60
N ALA A 16 -14.46 -6.84 -2.54
CA ALA A 16 -15.45 -7.92 -2.53
C ALA A 16 -16.88 -7.35 -2.58
N SER A 17 -17.13 -6.24 -1.87
CA SER A 17 -18.43 -5.57 -1.89
C SER A 17 -18.76 -5.00 -3.28
N VAL A 18 -17.79 -4.35 -3.97
CA VAL A 18 -17.98 -3.91 -5.35
C VAL A 18 -18.32 -5.09 -6.27
N GLU A 19 -17.59 -6.20 -6.15
CA GLU A 19 -17.84 -7.39 -6.97
C GLU A 19 -19.22 -8.02 -6.69
N CYS A 20 -19.68 -7.99 -5.44
CA CYS A 20 -21.03 -8.46 -5.09
C CYS A 20 -22.10 -7.56 -5.71
N VAL A 21 -22.02 -6.25 -5.50
CA VAL A 21 -23.00 -5.27 -6.02
C VAL A 21 -23.11 -5.35 -7.54
N ASP A 22 -21.98 -5.37 -8.25
CA ASP A 22 -21.97 -5.46 -9.72
C ASP A 22 -22.58 -6.78 -10.25
N ARG A 23 -22.73 -7.80 -9.39
CA ARG A 23 -23.39 -9.09 -9.71
C ARG A 23 -24.82 -9.19 -9.16
N GLY A 24 -25.34 -8.12 -8.56
CA GLY A 24 -26.66 -8.14 -7.93
C GLY A 24 -26.73 -8.99 -6.65
N LEU A 25 -25.60 -9.22 -5.98
CA LEU A 25 -25.49 -9.98 -4.76
C LEU A 25 -25.41 -9.07 -3.53
N ASP A 26 -25.93 -9.52 -2.38
CA ASP A 26 -25.74 -8.83 -1.13
C ASP A 26 -24.29 -8.97 -0.62
N PRO A 27 -23.53 -7.87 -0.48
CA PRO A 27 -22.14 -7.90 -0.01
C PRO A 27 -21.95 -8.53 1.39
N LEU A 28 -22.98 -8.48 2.25
CA LEU A 28 -22.92 -9.01 3.60
C LEU A 28 -23.17 -10.52 3.66
N GLN A 29 -23.92 -11.07 2.70
CA GLN A 29 -24.37 -12.46 2.69
C GLN A 29 -23.63 -13.33 1.68
N ALA A 30 -23.14 -12.75 0.58
CA ALA A 30 -22.51 -13.50 -0.49
C ALA A 30 -21.15 -14.08 -0.08
N TYR A 31 -20.86 -15.29 -0.55
CA TYR A 31 -19.56 -15.94 -0.39
C TYR A 31 -18.69 -15.63 -1.61
N LEU A 32 -17.78 -14.68 -1.48
CA LEU A 32 -16.94 -14.21 -2.58
C LEU A 32 -15.53 -13.85 -2.12
N VAL A 33 -14.55 -14.21 -2.93
CA VAL A 33 -13.17 -13.72 -2.82
C VAL A 33 -12.75 -13.01 -4.09
N VAL A 34 -11.94 -11.97 -3.98
CA VAL A 34 -11.32 -11.29 -5.11
C VAL A 34 -9.89 -11.80 -5.24
N ALA A 35 -9.63 -12.61 -6.26
CA ALA A 35 -8.33 -13.20 -6.52
C ALA A 35 -8.14 -13.48 -8.01
N ASP A 36 -6.90 -13.31 -8.50
CA ASP A 36 -6.53 -13.68 -9.87
C ASP A 36 -6.11 -15.15 -9.94
N ALA A 37 -7.09 -16.02 -10.13
CA ALA A 37 -6.88 -17.47 -10.27
C ALA A 37 -6.05 -17.85 -11.51
N SER A 38 -5.91 -16.96 -12.51
CA SER A 38 -5.11 -17.23 -13.71
C SER A 38 -3.61 -17.22 -13.43
N ARG A 39 -3.17 -16.61 -12.31
CA ARG A 39 -1.75 -16.59 -11.93
C ARG A 39 -1.30 -17.91 -11.29
N THR A 40 -1.75 -18.18 -10.08
CA THR A 40 -1.50 -19.45 -9.35
C THR A 40 -2.40 -19.50 -8.13
N GLU A 41 -2.61 -20.67 -7.54
CA GLU A 41 -3.28 -20.81 -6.23
C GLU A 41 -2.54 -20.10 -5.06
N LYS A 42 -1.27 -19.73 -5.26
CA LYS A 42 -0.49 -18.95 -4.27
C LYS A 42 -0.78 -17.45 -4.33
N THR A 43 -1.65 -17.00 -5.24
CA THR A 43 -2.08 -15.60 -5.33
C THR A 43 -2.73 -15.15 -4.02
N ILE A 44 -2.52 -13.87 -3.65
CA ILE A 44 -3.18 -13.28 -2.48
C ILE A 44 -4.59 -12.86 -2.89
N CYS A 45 -5.59 -13.19 -2.07
CA CYS A 45 -6.90 -12.61 -2.18
C CYS A 45 -6.82 -11.13 -1.80
N LEU A 46 -7.25 -10.25 -2.70
CA LEU A 46 -7.28 -8.81 -2.45
C LEU A 46 -8.38 -8.42 -1.47
N ALA A 47 -9.47 -9.18 -1.48
CA ALA A 47 -10.55 -9.06 -0.51
C ALA A 47 -11.28 -10.39 -0.34
N VAL A 48 -11.90 -10.54 0.82
CA VAL A 48 -12.79 -11.65 1.18
C VAL A 48 -14.08 -11.05 1.72
N SER A 49 -15.22 -11.55 1.28
CA SER A 49 -16.53 -11.07 1.74
C SER A 49 -16.75 -11.30 3.25
N PRO A 50 -17.58 -10.48 3.91
CA PRO A 50 -17.86 -10.63 5.34
C PRO A 50 -18.39 -12.02 5.71
N ALA A 51 -19.27 -12.58 4.90
CA ALA A 51 -19.85 -13.91 5.13
C ALA A 51 -18.79 -15.02 5.10
N LEU A 52 -17.79 -14.94 4.23
CA LEU A 52 -16.65 -15.89 4.22
C LEU A 52 -15.69 -15.66 5.38
N LYS A 53 -15.46 -14.40 5.78
CA LYS A 53 -14.63 -14.10 6.96
C LYS A 53 -15.20 -14.71 8.24
N ALA A 54 -16.53 -14.85 8.36
CA ALA A 54 -17.19 -15.50 9.49
C ALA A 54 -16.79 -16.98 9.66
N PHE A 55 -16.30 -17.63 8.60
CA PHE A 55 -15.74 -18.99 8.66
C PHE A 55 -14.25 -19.04 9.03
N GLY A 56 -13.66 -17.93 9.48
CA GLY A 56 -12.24 -17.85 9.85
C GLY A 56 -11.28 -17.71 8.68
N ILE A 57 -11.78 -17.29 7.51
CA ILE A 57 -10.93 -17.00 6.33
C ILE A 57 -10.40 -15.58 6.47
N GLY A 58 -9.07 -15.41 6.47
CA GLY A 58 -8.42 -14.11 6.61
C GLY A 58 -8.71 -13.17 5.44
N GLY A 59 -8.80 -11.86 5.70
CA GLY A 59 -9.10 -10.85 4.68
C GLY A 59 -8.11 -10.77 3.52
N ARG A 60 -6.86 -11.20 3.73
CA ARG A 60 -5.77 -11.28 2.74
C ARG A 60 -5.16 -12.69 2.67
N ALA A 61 -5.99 -13.72 2.86
CA ALA A 61 -5.58 -15.12 2.71
C ALA A 61 -5.05 -15.38 1.30
N ARG A 62 -4.19 -16.39 1.14
CA ARG A 62 -3.85 -16.90 -0.19
C ARG A 62 -4.98 -17.78 -0.71
N LEU A 63 -5.16 -17.84 -2.02
CA LEU A 63 -6.27 -18.58 -2.61
C LEU A 63 -6.26 -20.07 -2.19
N PHE A 64 -5.08 -20.71 -2.10
CA PHE A 64 -4.98 -22.08 -1.62
C PHE A 64 -5.44 -22.27 -0.17
N GLU A 65 -5.24 -21.26 0.70
CA GLU A 65 -5.71 -21.30 2.10
C GLU A 65 -7.24 -21.23 2.14
N VAL A 66 -7.85 -20.40 1.27
CA VAL A 66 -9.30 -20.36 1.10
C VAL A 66 -9.83 -21.72 0.65
N VAL A 67 -9.23 -22.32 -0.40
CA VAL A 67 -9.60 -23.65 -0.92
C VAL A 67 -9.51 -24.71 0.17
N GLN A 68 -8.40 -24.72 0.93
CA GLN A 68 -8.19 -25.66 2.02
C GLN A 68 -9.25 -25.48 3.12
N ARG A 69 -9.48 -24.23 3.55
CA ARG A 69 -10.45 -23.94 4.61
C ARG A 69 -11.88 -24.32 4.21
N VAL A 70 -12.29 -24.03 2.98
CA VAL A 70 -13.60 -24.42 2.46
C VAL A 70 -13.72 -25.95 2.38
N LYS A 71 -12.68 -26.69 1.96
CA LYS A 71 -12.67 -28.15 2.01
C LYS A 71 -12.86 -28.68 3.43
N GLU A 72 -12.23 -28.09 4.43
CA GLU A 72 -12.39 -28.45 5.86
C GLU A 72 -13.83 -28.24 6.31
N ILE A 73 -14.41 -27.06 6.01
CA ILE A 73 -15.78 -26.71 6.36
C ILE A 73 -16.78 -27.72 5.73
N ASN A 74 -16.53 -28.13 4.49
CA ASN A 74 -17.43 -29.01 3.75
C ASN A 74 -17.40 -30.48 4.20
N ARG A 75 -16.37 -30.92 4.94
CA ARG A 75 -16.27 -32.33 5.43
C ARG A 75 -17.43 -32.79 6.30
N GLY A 76 -18.15 -31.86 6.97
CA GLY A 76 -19.27 -32.22 7.84
C GLY A 76 -20.62 -31.68 7.39
N ARG A 77 -20.71 -31.10 6.18
CA ARG A 77 -21.94 -30.45 5.68
C ARG A 77 -22.69 -31.33 4.68
N ARG A 78 -24.02 -31.32 4.78
CA ARG A 78 -24.88 -31.94 3.76
C ARG A 78 -24.90 -31.11 2.49
N GLU A 79 -24.92 -29.77 2.61
CA GLU A 79 -24.83 -28.84 1.50
C GLU A 79 -23.44 -28.19 1.50
N PRO A 80 -22.66 -28.34 0.44
CA PRO A 80 -21.32 -27.77 0.38
C PRO A 80 -21.41 -26.24 0.36
N LEU A 81 -20.48 -25.61 1.08
CA LEU A 81 -20.24 -24.17 0.97
C LEU A 81 -19.57 -23.92 -0.40
N GLU A 82 -20.28 -23.26 -1.28
CA GLU A 82 -19.75 -22.77 -2.56
C GLU A 82 -19.41 -21.29 -2.45
N TYR A 83 -18.40 -20.83 -3.17
CA TYR A 83 -18.01 -19.43 -3.20
C TYR A 83 -17.56 -18.99 -4.59
N ILE A 84 -17.65 -17.69 -4.85
CA ILE A 84 -17.26 -17.08 -6.11
C ILE A 84 -15.81 -16.58 -5.99
N THR A 85 -14.97 -16.92 -6.96
CA THR A 85 -13.66 -16.30 -7.15
C THR A 85 -13.75 -15.25 -8.25
N ALA A 86 -13.80 -13.98 -7.88
CA ALA A 86 -13.88 -12.87 -8.81
C ALA A 86 -12.47 -12.40 -9.21
N PRO A 87 -12.15 -12.25 -10.50
CA PRO A 87 -10.89 -11.64 -10.91
C PRO A 87 -10.87 -10.16 -10.51
N PRO A 88 -9.71 -9.61 -10.11
CA PRO A 88 -9.57 -8.19 -9.77
C PRO A 88 -9.94 -7.28 -10.96
N ARG A 89 -10.62 -6.17 -10.67
CA ARG A 89 -10.95 -5.09 -11.61
C ARG A 89 -10.58 -3.74 -11.00
N MET A 90 -9.27 -3.45 -10.92
CA MET A 90 -8.75 -2.30 -10.17
C MET A 90 -9.30 -0.96 -10.66
N ALA A 91 -9.48 -0.79 -11.97
CA ALA A 91 -10.07 0.43 -12.54
C ALA A 91 -11.50 0.65 -12.01
N ARG A 92 -12.31 -0.42 -11.92
CA ARG A 92 -13.66 -0.38 -11.38
C ARG A 92 -13.68 -0.01 -9.90
N TYR A 93 -12.74 -0.55 -9.12
CA TYR A 93 -12.64 -0.20 -7.69
C TYR A 93 -12.26 1.26 -7.49
N MET A 94 -11.35 1.80 -8.30
CA MET A 94 -11.01 3.23 -8.25
C MET A 94 -12.17 4.12 -8.67
N GLU A 95 -12.97 3.70 -9.67
CA GLU A 95 -14.17 4.42 -10.08
C GLU A 95 -15.20 4.51 -8.94
N VAL A 96 -15.51 3.37 -8.28
CA VAL A 96 -16.43 3.33 -7.14
C VAL A 96 -15.89 4.12 -5.96
N SER A 97 -14.59 4.02 -5.66
CA SER A 97 -13.93 4.82 -4.61
C SER A 97 -14.08 6.31 -4.88
N ARG A 98 -13.89 6.76 -6.12
CA ARG A 98 -14.12 8.16 -6.51
C ARG A 98 -15.59 8.56 -6.34
N GLN A 99 -16.53 7.72 -6.77
CA GLN A 99 -17.97 7.97 -6.56
C GLN A 99 -18.30 8.16 -5.08
N ILE A 100 -17.70 7.35 -4.20
CA ILE A 100 -17.88 7.49 -2.75
C ILE A 100 -17.24 8.78 -2.23
N TYR A 101 -16.06 9.15 -2.74
CA TYR A 101 -15.44 10.43 -2.39
C TYR A 101 -16.32 11.61 -2.80
N ASP A 102 -16.97 11.57 -3.97
CA ASP A 102 -17.92 12.59 -4.41
C ASP A 102 -19.16 12.67 -3.48
N ILE A 103 -19.53 11.56 -2.81
CA ILE A 103 -20.58 11.58 -1.76
C ILE A 103 -20.10 12.35 -0.53
N TYR A 104 -18.86 12.11 -0.06
CA TYR A 104 -18.32 12.87 1.07
C TYR A 104 -18.30 14.38 0.78
N LEU A 105 -17.96 14.78 -0.45
CA LEU A 105 -17.91 16.18 -0.86
C LEU A 105 -19.27 16.90 -0.85
N LYS A 106 -20.40 16.17 -0.82
CA LYS A 106 -21.73 16.78 -0.60
C LYS A 106 -21.88 17.39 0.79
N TYR A 107 -21.11 16.91 1.76
CA TYR A 107 -21.24 17.23 3.17
C TYR A 107 -20.03 17.96 3.74
N ILE A 108 -18.85 17.65 3.26
CA ILE A 108 -17.55 18.02 3.84
C ILE A 108 -16.66 18.63 2.74
N SER A 109 -15.94 19.70 3.05
CA SER A 109 -14.95 20.27 2.13
C SER A 109 -13.79 19.30 1.87
N ALA A 110 -13.22 19.36 0.67
CA ALA A 110 -12.02 18.61 0.33
C ALA A 110 -10.83 18.91 1.26
N ASP A 111 -10.77 20.11 1.83
CA ASP A 111 -9.70 20.52 2.75
C ASP A 111 -9.76 19.75 4.09
N ASP A 112 -10.95 19.32 4.49
CA ASP A 112 -11.19 18.59 5.74
C ASP A 112 -11.29 17.07 5.55
N ILE A 113 -11.00 16.56 4.34
CA ILE A 113 -10.95 15.14 4.01
C ILE A 113 -9.51 14.74 3.65
N HIS A 114 -8.99 13.71 4.30
CA HIS A 114 -7.77 13.02 3.90
C HIS A 114 -8.10 11.62 3.41
N VAL A 115 -7.89 11.36 2.12
CA VAL A 115 -8.01 10.02 1.52
C VAL A 115 -6.77 9.22 1.93
N TYR A 116 -6.93 8.32 2.89
CA TYR A 116 -5.85 7.51 3.43
C TYR A 116 -5.54 6.31 2.53
N SER A 117 -6.58 5.70 1.97
CA SER A 117 -6.47 4.62 0.99
C SER A 117 -7.64 4.66 0.00
N VAL A 118 -7.74 3.65 -0.87
CA VAL A 118 -8.86 3.50 -1.83
C VAL A 118 -10.21 3.25 -1.14
N ASP A 119 -10.21 2.80 0.10
CA ASP A 119 -11.39 2.41 0.88
C ASP A 119 -11.46 3.08 2.26
N GLU A 120 -10.52 3.97 2.58
CA GLU A 120 -10.44 4.59 3.90
C GLU A 120 -10.19 6.10 3.82
N VAL A 121 -10.93 6.86 4.63
CA VAL A 121 -10.79 8.30 4.75
C VAL A 121 -10.74 8.76 6.21
N PHE A 122 -10.04 9.87 6.46
CA PHE A 122 -10.17 10.66 7.67
C PHE A 122 -10.89 11.97 7.35
N ILE A 123 -11.73 12.44 8.26
CA ILE A 123 -12.50 13.67 8.13
C ILE A 123 -12.36 14.48 9.42
N ASP A 124 -12.03 15.75 9.33
CA ASP A 124 -12.24 16.71 10.43
C ASP A 124 -13.69 17.16 10.40
N ALA A 125 -14.49 16.70 11.36
CA ALA A 125 -15.91 16.96 11.44
C ALA A 125 -16.26 18.18 12.32
N THR A 126 -15.27 18.80 12.97
CA THR A 126 -15.42 19.79 14.04
C THR A 126 -16.42 20.89 13.70
N ASP A 127 -16.22 21.58 12.60
CA ASP A 127 -17.07 22.72 12.23
C ASP A 127 -18.44 22.27 11.67
N TYR A 128 -18.49 21.08 11.10
CA TYR A 128 -19.69 20.52 10.48
C TYR A 128 -20.76 20.11 11.49
N LEU A 129 -20.36 19.73 12.73
CA LEU A 129 -21.31 19.42 13.80
C LEU A 129 -22.17 20.65 14.15
N ARG A 130 -21.56 21.84 14.22
CA ARG A 130 -22.28 23.09 14.40
C ARG A 130 -23.11 23.47 13.18
N LEU A 131 -22.52 23.34 11.98
CA LEU A 131 -23.19 23.66 10.73
C LEU A 131 -24.48 22.85 10.54
N TYR A 132 -24.40 21.53 10.76
CA TYR A 132 -25.54 20.62 10.60
C TYR A 132 -26.39 20.46 11.86
N ARG A 133 -26.02 21.09 12.98
CA ARG A 133 -26.69 21.00 14.28
C ARG A 133 -26.95 19.56 14.70
N CYS A 134 -25.93 18.73 14.61
CA CYS A 134 -26.00 17.31 14.97
C CYS A 134 -24.74 16.85 15.71
N ASP A 135 -24.82 15.71 16.38
CA ASP A 135 -23.65 15.07 16.97
C ASP A 135 -22.83 14.32 15.92
N ALA A 136 -21.63 13.90 16.32
CA ALA A 136 -20.69 13.21 15.46
C ALA A 136 -21.23 11.86 14.96
N HIS A 137 -21.94 11.12 15.79
CA HIS A 137 -22.54 9.85 15.41
C HIS A 137 -23.61 10.05 14.32
N THR A 138 -24.48 11.03 14.48
CA THR A 138 -25.52 11.36 13.50
C THR A 138 -24.93 11.78 12.15
N LEU A 139 -23.88 12.61 12.15
CA LEU A 139 -23.20 13.01 10.92
C LEU A 139 -22.56 11.78 10.24
N THR A 140 -21.84 10.96 11.01
CA THR A 140 -21.22 9.73 10.51
C THR A 140 -22.23 8.79 9.88
N MET A 141 -23.36 8.56 10.56
CA MET A 141 -24.43 7.72 10.03
C MET A 141 -25.07 8.29 8.76
N ARG A 142 -25.20 9.62 8.66
CA ARG A 142 -25.70 10.29 7.45
C ARG A 142 -24.78 10.02 6.25
N LEU A 143 -23.46 10.16 6.42
CA LEU A 143 -22.47 9.87 5.41
C LEU A 143 -22.54 8.39 4.96
N ILE A 144 -22.50 7.46 5.90
CA ILE A 144 -22.52 6.02 5.60
C ILE A 144 -23.83 5.59 4.93
N ARG A 145 -24.97 6.14 5.33
CA ARG A 145 -26.26 5.82 4.72
C ARG A 145 -26.39 6.33 3.29
N ASP A 146 -25.84 7.54 2.98
CA ASP A 146 -25.80 8.02 1.59
C ASP A 146 -24.90 7.14 0.73
N ILE A 147 -23.76 6.70 1.25
CA ILE A 147 -22.88 5.72 0.57
C ILE A 147 -23.64 4.42 0.31
N LEU A 148 -24.27 3.86 1.33
CA LEU A 148 -25.01 2.60 1.20
C LEU A 148 -26.16 2.71 0.19
N ALA A 149 -26.95 3.78 0.28
CA ALA A 149 -28.08 4.03 -0.64
C ALA A 149 -27.62 4.20 -2.09
N THR A 150 -26.45 4.82 -2.32
CA THR A 150 -25.94 5.12 -3.65
C THR A 150 -25.17 3.95 -4.26
N THR A 151 -24.42 3.21 -3.44
CA THR A 151 -23.45 2.20 -3.94
C THR A 151 -23.74 0.78 -3.47
N GLY A 152 -24.66 0.57 -2.55
CA GLY A 152 -24.90 -0.73 -1.92
C GLY A 152 -23.77 -1.22 -0.99
N ILE A 153 -22.79 -0.36 -0.69
CA ILE A 153 -21.62 -0.70 0.13
C ILE A 153 -21.76 -0.07 1.51
N THR A 154 -21.58 -0.87 2.56
CA THR A 154 -21.57 -0.39 3.95
C THR A 154 -20.16 -0.08 4.44
N ALA A 155 -20.08 0.60 5.59
CA ALA A 155 -18.80 1.01 6.18
C ALA A 155 -18.75 0.75 7.70
N THR A 156 -17.55 0.78 8.24
CA THR A 156 -17.26 0.87 9.67
C THR A 156 -16.65 2.23 9.94
N ALA A 157 -16.99 2.87 11.06
CA ALA A 157 -16.44 4.16 11.41
C ALA A 157 -15.99 4.24 12.86
N GLY A 158 -14.98 5.07 13.09
CA GLY A 158 -14.53 5.49 14.42
C GLY A 158 -14.60 7.00 14.55
N ILE A 159 -14.98 7.47 15.71
CA ILE A 159 -15.06 8.87 16.10
C ILE A 159 -14.06 9.08 17.24
N GLY A 160 -13.23 10.09 17.15
CA GLY A 160 -12.22 10.41 18.16
C GLY A 160 -11.94 11.90 18.27
N THR A 161 -11.31 12.29 19.37
CA THR A 161 -10.87 13.67 19.63
C THR A 161 -9.60 14.04 18.84
N ASN A 162 -8.93 13.05 18.26
CA ASN A 162 -7.80 13.19 17.35
C ASN A 162 -7.80 12.06 16.29
N LEU A 163 -6.93 12.16 15.29
CA LEU A 163 -6.85 11.22 14.17
C LEU A 163 -6.52 9.78 14.63
N TYR A 164 -5.64 9.64 15.62
CA TYR A 164 -5.27 8.33 16.16
C TYR A 164 -6.45 7.65 16.84
N LEU A 165 -7.16 8.37 17.71
CA LEU A 165 -8.32 7.82 18.42
C LEU A 165 -9.47 7.49 17.47
N ALA A 166 -9.72 8.31 16.45
CA ALA A 166 -10.70 7.98 15.41
C ALA A 166 -10.34 6.66 14.70
N LYS A 167 -9.06 6.47 14.34
CA LYS A 167 -8.60 5.23 13.69
C LYS A 167 -8.71 4.02 14.62
N VAL A 168 -8.28 4.14 15.88
CA VAL A 168 -8.32 3.05 16.86
C VAL A 168 -9.76 2.69 17.25
N ALA A 169 -10.64 3.71 17.37
CA ALA A 169 -12.08 3.48 17.55
C ALA A 169 -12.66 2.62 16.42
N MET A 170 -12.29 2.92 15.17
CA MET A 170 -12.72 2.17 14.00
C MET A 170 -12.14 0.76 13.96
N ASP A 171 -10.82 0.62 14.10
CA ASP A 171 -10.13 -0.66 13.86
C ASP A 171 -10.30 -1.67 14.99
N ILE A 172 -10.36 -1.20 16.24
CA ILE A 172 -10.45 -2.10 17.41
C ILE A 172 -11.86 -2.11 17.97
N VAL A 173 -12.43 -0.96 18.35
CA VAL A 173 -13.68 -0.93 19.08
C VAL A 173 -14.88 -1.24 18.17
N ALA A 174 -15.01 -0.53 17.04
CA ALA A 174 -16.15 -0.69 16.14
C ALA A 174 -16.18 -2.08 15.49
N LYS A 175 -15.03 -2.66 15.13
CA LYS A 175 -14.97 -4.00 14.53
C LYS A 175 -15.49 -5.12 15.47
N HIS A 176 -15.43 -4.89 16.78
CA HIS A 176 -15.93 -5.83 17.80
C HIS A 176 -17.34 -5.47 18.33
N SER A 177 -17.91 -4.32 17.94
CA SER A 177 -19.27 -3.96 18.30
C SER A 177 -20.30 -4.68 17.42
N ALA A 178 -21.53 -4.80 17.93
CA ALA A 178 -22.65 -5.33 17.15
C ALA A 178 -22.96 -4.37 15.98
N PRO A 179 -23.18 -4.88 14.76
CA PRO A 179 -23.62 -4.06 13.64
C PRO A 179 -25.09 -3.64 13.82
N ASP A 180 -25.47 -2.52 13.21
CA ASP A 180 -26.88 -2.20 13.03
C ASP A 180 -27.53 -3.11 11.95
N LYS A 181 -28.82 -2.87 11.66
CA LYS A 181 -29.58 -3.64 10.65
C LYS A 181 -28.97 -3.60 9.24
N ASP A 182 -28.19 -2.57 8.94
CA ASP A 182 -27.56 -2.33 7.64
C ASP A 182 -26.07 -2.75 7.63
N GLY A 183 -25.64 -3.42 8.72
CA GLY A 183 -24.25 -3.90 8.87
C GLY A 183 -23.25 -2.81 9.26
N VAL A 184 -23.71 -1.60 9.55
CA VAL A 184 -22.88 -0.46 9.95
C VAL A 184 -22.40 -0.63 11.39
N ARG A 185 -21.17 -0.26 11.64
CA ARG A 185 -20.58 -0.23 12.98
C ARG A 185 -19.92 1.12 13.21
N VAL A 186 -20.29 1.80 14.27
CA VAL A 186 -19.71 3.08 14.66
C VAL A 186 -19.35 3.03 16.13
N SER A 187 -18.17 3.47 16.48
CA SER A 187 -17.73 3.61 17.87
C SER A 187 -17.07 4.96 18.07
N GLN A 188 -17.18 5.49 19.27
CA GLN A 188 -16.59 6.76 19.67
C GLN A 188 -15.77 6.55 20.93
N ILE A 189 -14.55 7.10 20.97
CA ILE A 189 -13.69 7.11 22.16
C ILE A 189 -12.99 8.47 22.29
N ASP A 190 -12.78 8.87 23.53
CA ASP A 190 -11.85 9.93 23.92
C ASP A 190 -10.57 9.33 24.52
N GLU A 191 -9.64 10.18 24.99
CA GLU A 191 -8.36 9.76 25.60
C GLU A 191 -8.59 8.91 26.86
N MET A 192 -9.61 9.21 27.65
CA MET A 192 -9.89 8.47 28.89
C MET A 192 -10.56 7.11 28.58
N ASP A 193 -11.45 7.07 27.60
CA ASP A 193 -12.03 5.83 27.09
C ASP A 193 -10.94 4.93 26.51
N TYR A 194 -10.02 5.49 25.72
CA TYR A 194 -8.88 4.77 25.17
C TYR A 194 -8.05 4.09 26.27
N ARG A 195 -7.67 4.85 27.32
CA ARG A 195 -6.88 4.30 28.44
C ARG A 195 -7.63 3.22 29.21
N ARG A 196 -8.91 3.43 29.44
CA ARG A 196 -9.76 2.49 30.20
C ARG A 196 -10.03 1.19 29.44
N LEU A 197 -10.27 1.28 28.12
CA LEU A 197 -10.74 0.16 27.32
C LEU A 197 -9.61 -0.59 26.61
N LEU A 198 -8.51 0.12 26.24
CA LEU A 198 -7.54 -0.40 25.27
C LEU A 198 -6.11 -0.47 25.78
N TRP A 199 -5.78 0.08 26.95
CA TRP A 199 -4.42 0.01 27.45
C TRP A 199 -3.90 -1.42 27.64
N ASP A 200 -4.77 -2.37 27.97
CA ASP A 200 -4.43 -3.77 28.16
C ASP A 200 -4.81 -4.66 26.95
N HIS A 201 -5.25 -4.03 25.85
CA HIS A 201 -5.60 -4.76 24.62
C HIS A 201 -4.40 -5.47 24.00
N THR A 202 -4.63 -6.70 23.54
CA THR A 202 -3.67 -7.53 22.80
C THR A 202 -4.35 -8.20 21.62
N PRO A 203 -3.62 -8.41 20.52
CA PRO A 203 -2.19 -8.12 20.31
C PRO A 203 -1.92 -6.63 20.03
N ILE A 204 -0.76 -6.14 20.43
CA ILE A 204 -0.37 -4.74 20.23
C ILE A 204 -0.30 -4.32 18.74
N THR A 205 -0.19 -5.28 17.84
CA THR A 205 -0.21 -5.07 16.38
C THR A 205 -1.55 -4.65 15.81
N ASP A 206 -2.62 -4.66 16.61
CA ASP A 206 -3.92 -4.14 16.20
C ASP A 206 -3.95 -2.61 16.21
N PHE A 207 -3.02 -1.99 16.95
CA PHE A 207 -2.90 -0.54 17.00
C PHE A 207 -2.22 0.02 15.75
N TRP A 208 -2.79 1.08 15.25
CA TRP A 208 -2.26 1.78 14.09
C TRP A 208 -0.78 2.16 14.27
N ARG A 209 0.03 1.95 13.23
CA ARG A 209 1.48 2.15 13.16
C ARG A 209 2.34 1.18 13.98
N ILE A 210 1.77 0.19 14.66
CA ILE A 210 2.55 -0.88 15.29
C ILE A 210 2.59 -2.11 14.41
N GLY A 211 3.66 -2.22 13.61
CA GLY A 211 3.91 -3.43 12.82
C GLY A 211 4.66 -4.51 13.61
N HIS A 212 4.76 -5.71 13.02
CA HIS A 212 5.45 -6.86 13.65
C HIS A 212 6.91 -6.57 14.07
N GLY A 213 7.61 -5.67 13.35
CA GLY A 213 8.98 -5.28 13.73
C GLY A 213 9.04 -4.49 15.03
N THR A 214 8.14 -3.52 15.19
CA THR A 214 7.98 -2.74 16.43
C THR A 214 7.53 -3.63 17.57
N ALA A 215 6.47 -4.43 17.36
CA ALA A 215 5.95 -5.36 18.38
C ALA A 215 7.02 -6.32 18.89
N ARG A 216 7.83 -6.91 17.99
CA ARG A 216 8.93 -7.83 18.39
C ARG A 216 9.98 -7.13 19.26
N ARG A 217 10.38 -5.88 18.95
CA ARG A 217 11.34 -5.14 19.76
C ARG A 217 10.80 -4.79 21.14
N LEU A 218 9.53 -4.42 21.21
CA LEU A 218 8.83 -4.16 22.48
C LEU A 218 8.73 -5.45 23.31
N GLU A 219 8.34 -6.57 22.71
CA GLU A 219 8.24 -7.86 23.40
C GLU A 219 9.58 -8.37 23.93
N GLN A 220 10.69 -8.15 23.20
CA GLN A 220 12.05 -8.46 23.69
C GLN A 220 12.43 -7.64 24.93
N ALA A 221 11.84 -6.46 25.11
CA ALA A 221 12.01 -5.64 26.30
C ALA A 221 10.94 -5.90 27.38
N GLY A 222 10.04 -6.87 27.17
CA GLY A 222 8.99 -7.22 28.12
C GLY A 222 7.71 -6.39 27.99
N ILE A 223 7.59 -5.53 26.97
CA ILE A 223 6.44 -4.63 26.73
C ILE A 223 5.50 -5.28 25.72
N ARG A 224 4.21 -5.44 26.04
CA ARG A 224 3.21 -6.12 25.21
C ARG A 224 1.95 -5.30 24.96
N THR A 225 1.75 -4.20 25.67
CA THR A 225 0.53 -3.39 25.62
C THR A 225 0.83 -1.91 25.52
N MET A 226 -0.15 -1.12 25.06
CA MET A 226 -0.01 0.34 24.99
C MET A 226 0.09 0.96 26.39
N GLY A 227 -0.64 0.42 27.37
CA GLY A 227 -0.55 0.88 28.76
C GLY A 227 0.83 0.64 29.38
N GLU A 228 1.54 -0.43 29.01
CA GLU A 228 2.93 -0.65 29.45
C GLU A 228 3.87 0.37 28.81
N ILE A 229 3.73 0.69 27.51
CA ILE A 229 4.51 1.76 26.87
C ILE A 229 4.30 3.08 27.61
N ALA A 230 3.04 3.45 27.85
CA ALA A 230 2.68 4.71 28.54
C ALA A 230 3.29 4.78 29.94
N ARG A 231 3.22 3.71 30.73
CA ARG A 231 3.81 3.67 32.07
C ARG A 231 5.34 3.72 32.03
N CYS A 232 5.96 2.94 31.15
CA CYS A 232 7.42 2.94 30.98
C CYS A 232 7.95 4.33 30.56
N SER A 233 7.20 5.07 29.73
CA SER A 233 7.63 6.38 29.25
C SER A 233 7.78 7.45 30.35
N LEU A 234 7.31 7.19 31.56
CA LEU A 234 7.49 8.05 32.72
C LEU A 234 8.87 7.89 33.39
N GLU A 235 9.63 6.87 33.02
CA GLU A 235 10.93 6.56 33.62
C GLU A 235 12.06 6.90 32.65
N PRO A 236 13.06 7.70 33.01
CA PRO A 236 14.13 8.15 32.10
C PRO A 236 14.90 7.01 31.42
N ALA A 237 15.10 5.89 32.11
CA ALA A 237 15.80 4.74 31.53
C ALA A 237 15.02 4.11 30.36
N TRP A 238 13.69 4.09 30.43
CA TRP A 238 12.83 3.61 29.36
C TRP A 238 12.71 4.62 28.22
N GLU A 239 12.71 5.90 28.51
CA GLU A 239 12.74 6.94 27.49
C GLU A 239 13.97 6.77 26.60
N GLU A 240 15.17 6.59 27.20
CA GLU A 240 16.40 6.31 26.47
C GLU A 240 16.29 5.04 25.60
N PHE A 241 15.67 3.97 26.13
CA PHE A 241 15.42 2.74 25.38
C PHE A 241 14.53 2.99 24.15
N PHE A 242 13.43 3.75 24.29
CA PHE A 242 12.53 4.05 23.18
C PHE A 242 13.25 4.83 22.08
N TYR A 243 13.99 5.87 22.40
CA TYR A 243 14.74 6.66 21.42
C TYR A 243 15.86 5.86 20.74
N LYS A 244 16.59 5.03 21.47
CA LYS A 244 17.61 4.14 20.88
C LYS A 244 17.00 3.07 19.97
N SER A 245 15.84 2.54 20.32
CA SER A 245 15.21 1.44 19.58
C SER A 245 14.39 1.90 18.37
N PHE A 246 13.76 3.08 18.44
CA PHE A 246 12.78 3.55 17.46
C PHE A 246 13.14 4.90 16.81
N GLY A 247 14.18 5.59 17.29
CA GLY A 247 14.61 6.89 16.77
C GLY A 247 13.50 7.93 16.88
N VAL A 248 13.32 8.73 15.84
CA VAL A 248 12.27 9.77 15.79
C VAL A 248 10.84 9.22 15.93
N SER A 249 10.64 7.94 15.66
CA SER A 249 9.32 7.30 15.83
C SER A 249 8.98 7.01 17.30
N ALA A 250 9.91 7.20 18.23
CA ALA A 250 9.69 6.98 19.66
C ALA A 250 8.65 7.96 20.23
N GLU A 251 8.73 9.23 19.85
CA GLU A 251 7.76 10.26 20.30
C GLU A 251 6.35 9.88 19.89
N LEU A 252 6.16 9.56 18.61
CA LEU A 252 4.85 9.14 18.12
C LEU A 252 4.33 7.87 18.81
N LEU A 253 5.22 6.91 19.11
CA LEU A 253 4.86 5.69 19.82
C LEU A 253 4.40 5.98 21.25
N ILE A 254 5.09 6.87 21.96
CA ILE A 254 4.75 7.30 23.31
C ILE A 254 3.45 8.10 23.31
N ASP A 255 3.31 9.07 22.42
CA ASP A 255 2.11 9.89 22.27
C ASP A 255 0.88 9.03 22.03
N HIS A 256 0.97 8.10 21.08
CA HIS A 256 -0.11 7.15 20.80
C HIS A 256 -0.43 6.24 21.99
N ALA A 257 0.57 5.85 22.79
CA ALA A 257 0.34 5.08 24.00
C ALA A 257 -0.48 5.85 25.05
N TRP A 258 -0.35 7.16 25.08
CA TRP A 258 -1.17 8.05 25.90
C TRP A 258 -2.52 8.42 25.29
N GLY A 259 -2.77 8.04 24.02
CA GLY A 259 -3.97 8.42 23.25
C GLY A 259 -3.86 9.82 22.67
N TRP A 260 -2.65 10.33 22.50
CA TRP A 260 -2.37 11.67 21.99
C TRP A 260 -1.93 11.62 20.52
N GLU A 261 -2.42 12.55 19.69
CA GLU A 261 -1.96 12.78 18.31
C GLU A 261 -2.11 14.27 17.99
N PRO A 262 -0.99 14.99 17.88
CA PRO A 262 -1.03 16.43 17.62
C PRO A 262 -1.31 16.79 16.16
N CYS A 263 -1.15 15.83 15.21
CA CYS A 263 -1.33 16.07 13.80
C CYS A 263 -2.78 16.43 13.48
N THR A 264 -2.97 17.54 12.78
CA THR A 264 -4.27 18.00 12.33
C THR A 264 -4.45 17.79 10.82
N MET A 265 -5.68 17.95 10.33
CA MET A 265 -5.95 17.92 8.88
C MET A 265 -5.13 18.98 8.14
N ALA A 266 -4.99 20.17 8.71
CA ALA A 266 -4.19 21.25 8.14
C ALA A 266 -2.71 20.89 8.04
N ASP A 267 -2.16 20.12 9.00
CA ASP A 267 -0.77 19.66 8.96
C ASP A 267 -0.58 18.64 7.85
N ILE A 268 -1.50 17.69 7.70
CA ILE A 268 -1.49 16.73 6.58
C ILE A 268 -1.49 17.46 5.23
N LYS A 269 -2.36 18.45 5.06
CA LYS A 269 -2.48 19.21 3.80
C LYS A 269 -1.24 20.05 3.48
N ARG A 270 -0.59 20.60 4.50
CA ARG A 270 0.65 21.40 4.37
C ARG A 270 1.91 20.56 4.22
N TYR A 271 1.87 19.30 4.64
CA TYR A 271 3.07 18.46 4.65
C TYR A 271 3.69 18.33 3.25
N ARG A 272 4.98 18.58 3.18
CA ARG A 272 5.81 18.31 2.01
C ARG A 272 7.02 17.51 2.47
N PRO A 273 7.25 16.32 1.91
CA PRO A 273 8.40 15.51 2.30
C PRO A 273 9.72 16.21 1.95
N ALA A 274 10.70 16.13 2.82
CA ALA A 274 12.04 16.68 2.59
C ALA A 274 12.78 15.94 1.46
N SER A 275 12.47 14.67 1.26
CA SER A 275 12.96 13.87 0.13
C SER A 275 11.79 13.07 -0.45
N SER A 276 11.80 12.87 -1.73
CA SER A 276 10.81 12.01 -2.38
C SER A 276 11.50 11.00 -3.31
N SER A 277 10.81 9.91 -3.56
CA SER A 277 11.26 8.88 -4.47
C SER A 277 10.09 8.34 -5.30
N LEU A 278 10.38 7.87 -6.51
CA LEU A 278 9.45 7.08 -7.31
C LEU A 278 9.97 5.66 -7.42
N SER A 279 9.15 4.69 -7.06
CA SER A 279 9.55 3.29 -7.06
C SER A 279 8.59 2.42 -7.86
N SER A 280 9.14 1.37 -8.45
CA SER A 280 8.40 0.31 -9.12
C SER A 280 8.93 -1.03 -8.64
N GLY A 281 8.04 -1.95 -8.25
CA GLY A 281 8.38 -3.32 -7.87
C GLY A 281 7.65 -4.32 -8.74
N GLN A 282 8.33 -5.43 -9.07
CA GLN A 282 7.72 -6.53 -9.81
C GLN A 282 8.10 -7.88 -9.22
N VAL A 283 7.10 -8.68 -8.88
CA VAL A 283 7.25 -10.09 -8.56
C VAL A 283 6.99 -10.88 -9.85
N LEU A 284 7.95 -11.68 -10.25
CA LEU A 284 7.87 -12.46 -11.47
C LEU A 284 7.00 -13.72 -11.23
N ALA A 285 6.19 -14.10 -12.20
CA ALA A 285 5.31 -15.28 -12.08
C ALA A 285 6.13 -16.57 -11.94
N GLU A 286 7.25 -16.64 -12.66
CA GLU A 286 8.23 -17.72 -12.62
C GLU A 286 9.65 -17.17 -12.37
N PRO A 287 10.62 -17.99 -11.96
CA PRO A 287 12.00 -17.56 -11.83
C PRO A 287 12.63 -17.19 -13.18
N TYR A 288 13.21 -16.00 -13.29
CA TYR A 288 13.86 -15.50 -14.50
C TYR A 288 15.38 -15.61 -14.43
N SER A 289 16.00 -15.90 -15.58
CA SER A 289 17.46 -15.77 -15.72
C SER A 289 17.89 -14.30 -15.57
N CYS A 290 19.18 -14.09 -15.28
CA CYS A 290 19.75 -12.75 -15.20
C CYS A 290 19.49 -11.93 -16.48
N ALA A 291 19.62 -12.53 -17.67
CA ALA A 291 19.35 -11.86 -18.95
C ALA A 291 17.88 -11.38 -19.06
N LYS A 292 16.91 -12.23 -18.74
CA LYS A 292 15.48 -11.84 -18.73
C LYS A 292 15.20 -10.80 -17.64
N GLY A 293 15.82 -10.91 -16.46
CA GLY A 293 15.70 -9.91 -15.39
C GLY A 293 16.20 -8.53 -15.81
N ARG A 294 17.27 -8.47 -16.62
CA ARG A 294 17.81 -7.23 -17.16
C ARG A 294 16.81 -6.50 -18.07
N ILE A 295 16.07 -7.26 -18.91
CA ILE A 295 15.01 -6.72 -19.76
C ILE A 295 13.91 -6.09 -18.89
N ILE A 296 13.48 -6.79 -17.83
CA ILE A 296 12.45 -6.29 -16.91
C ILE A 296 12.90 -4.98 -16.23
N VAL A 297 14.15 -4.90 -15.75
CA VAL A 297 14.66 -3.66 -15.15
C VAL A 297 14.62 -2.50 -16.15
N ARG A 298 15.00 -2.74 -17.40
CA ARG A 298 14.94 -1.72 -18.46
C ARG A 298 13.50 -1.25 -18.71
N GLU A 299 12.55 -2.16 -18.82
CA GLU A 299 11.12 -1.81 -18.95
C GLU A 299 10.59 -1.00 -17.74
N MET A 300 11.01 -1.40 -16.52
CA MET A 300 10.61 -0.69 -15.30
C MET A 300 11.16 0.74 -15.28
N VAL A 301 12.41 0.94 -15.66
CA VAL A 301 13.03 2.26 -15.73
C VAL A 301 12.34 3.15 -16.76
N GLU A 302 12.05 2.63 -17.95
CA GLU A 302 11.36 3.39 -18.99
C GLU A 302 9.97 3.89 -18.55
N LEU A 303 9.25 3.08 -17.79
CA LEU A 303 7.96 3.50 -17.22
C LEU A 303 8.13 4.55 -16.12
N LEU A 304 9.09 4.37 -15.21
CA LEU A 304 9.38 5.34 -14.15
C LEU A 304 9.81 6.70 -14.70
N VAL A 305 10.59 6.69 -15.78
CA VAL A 305 11.00 7.93 -16.44
C VAL A 305 9.81 8.64 -17.07
N LEU A 306 8.89 7.92 -17.71
CA LEU A 306 7.65 8.54 -18.22
C LEU A 306 6.80 9.12 -17.09
N ASP A 307 6.77 8.48 -15.90
CA ASP A 307 6.10 9.03 -14.72
C ASP A 307 6.78 10.32 -14.21
N LEU A 308 8.14 10.41 -14.27
CA LEU A 308 8.85 11.66 -13.96
C LEU A 308 8.44 12.77 -14.92
N VAL A 309 8.45 12.48 -16.22
CA VAL A 309 8.10 13.45 -17.27
C VAL A 309 6.65 13.93 -17.11
N GLU A 310 5.72 13.00 -16.90
CA GLU A 310 4.30 13.34 -16.73
C GLU A 310 4.03 14.24 -15.52
N LYS A 311 4.77 14.02 -14.44
CA LYS A 311 4.65 14.77 -13.18
C LYS A 311 5.57 15.99 -13.11
N ARG A 312 6.34 16.28 -14.17
CA ARG A 312 7.37 17.32 -14.19
C ARG A 312 8.35 17.21 -13.02
N LEU A 313 8.95 16.04 -12.88
CA LEU A 313 9.89 15.71 -11.83
C LEU A 313 11.25 15.32 -12.41
N LEU A 314 12.32 15.54 -11.64
CA LEU A 314 13.67 15.11 -11.91
C LEU A 314 14.18 14.23 -10.78
N ALA A 315 15.09 13.30 -11.09
CA ALA A 315 15.81 12.48 -10.12
C ALA A 315 17.33 12.57 -10.38
N ASP A 316 18.15 12.25 -9.36
CA ASP A 316 19.61 12.22 -9.50
C ASP A 316 20.24 10.88 -9.14
N GLN A 317 19.47 9.92 -8.65
CA GLN A 317 19.97 8.62 -8.22
C GLN A 317 18.96 7.50 -8.53
N ILE A 318 19.52 6.33 -8.88
CA ILE A 318 18.75 5.07 -8.96
C ILE A 318 19.23 4.10 -7.89
N VAL A 319 18.28 3.38 -7.32
CA VAL A 319 18.50 2.24 -6.42
C VAL A 319 17.87 1.00 -7.05
N LEU A 320 18.57 -0.13 -6.99
CA LEU A 320 18.13 -1.41 -7.51
C LEU A 320 18.23 -2.48 -6.41
N ASP A 321 17.13 -3.22 -6.20
CA ASP A 321 17.09 -4.41 -5.37
C ASP A 321 16.70 -5.62 -6.22
N ILE A 322 17.50 -6.69 -6.13
CA ILE A 322 17.28 -7.96 -6.84
C ILE A 322 17.11 -9.06 -5.82
N HIS A 323 15.91 -9.63 -5.74
CA HIS A 323 15.62 -10.79 -4.90
C HIS A 323 15.64 -12.06 -5.74
N TYR A 324 16.45 -12.99 -5.31
CA TYR A 324 16.63 -14.26 -5.98
C TYR A 324 15.59 -15.29 -5.56
N ASP A 325 15.30 -16.23 -6.45
CA ASP A 325 14.33 -17.29 -6.19
C ASP A 325 14.87 -18.33 -5.21
N THR A 326 13.99 -18.90 -4.39
CA THR A 326 14.33 -19.95 -3.43
C THR A 326 14.85 -21.21 -4.09
N THR A 327 14.50 -21.51 -5.34
CA THR A 327 15.00 -22.66 -6.10
C THR A 327 16.52 -22.66 -6.23
N ASN A 328 17.19 -21.49 -6.19
CA ASN A 328 18.65 -21.42 -6.19
C ASN A 328 19.30 -22.14 -4.98
N VAL A 329 18.57 -22.30 -3.90
CA VAL A 329 19.08 -22.96 -2.66
C VAL A 329 18.31 -24.21 -2.26
N THR A 330 17.12 -24.44 -2.85
CA THR A 330 16.30 -25.63 -2.58
C THR A 330 16.50 -26.72 -3.63
N ASP A 331 16.84 -26.38 -4.86
CA ASP A 331 17.24 -27.33 -5.89
C ASP A 331 18.67 -27.86 -5.61
N PRO A 332 18.90 -29.19 -5.53
CA PRO A 332 20.19 -29.76 -5.15
C PRO A 332 21.33 -29.35 -6.10
N GLU A 333 21.10 -29.32 -7.41
CA GLU A 333 22.12 -29.00 -8.39
C GLU A 333 22.51 -27.51 -8.36
N ARG A 334 21.52 -26.61 -8.23
CA ARG A 334 21.77 -25.19 -8.04
C ARG A 334 22.45 -24.89 -6.72
N ARG A 335 22.03 -25.56 -5.65
CA ARG A 335 22.61 -25.38 -4.31
C ARG A 335 24.09 -25.77 -4.26
N LYS A 336 24.49 -26.79 -5.00
CA LYS A 336 25.93 -27.17 -5.10
C LYS A 336 26.77 -26.05 -5.72
N ARG A 337 26.24 -25.30 -6.66
CA ARG A 337 26.94 -24.21 -7.37
C ARG A 337 26.97 -22.92 -6.55
N TYR A 338 25.90 -22.62 -5.84
CA TYR A 338 25.79 -21.40 -5.03
C TYR A 338 26.58 -21.53 -3.72
N LYS A 339 27.61 -20.66 -3.57
CA LYS A 339 28.47 -20.61 -2.36
C LYS A 339 28.24 -19.34 -1.54
N GLY A 340 27.35 -18.46 -1.98
CA GLY A 340 27.04 -17.22 -1.28
C GLY A 340 26.19 -17.39 -0.01
N PRO A 341 25.94 -16.31 0.71
CA PRO A 341 25.16 -16.31 1.95
C PRO A 341 23.69 -16.60 1.69
N VAL A 342 23.11 -17.48 2.52
CA VAL A 342 21.68 -17.81 2.53
C VAL A 342 21.00 -17.06 3.67
N VAL A 343 19.90 -16.37 3.36
CA VAL A 343 19.07 -15.64 4.31
C VAL A 343 17.65 -16.19 4.30
N LYS A 344 16.86 -15.88 5.33
CA LYS A 344 15.43 -16.17 5.32
C LYS A 344 14.68 -15.03 4.62
N ASP A 345 13.81 -15.38 3.68
CA ASP A 345 12.90 -14.42 3.08
C ASP A 345 11.80 -13.98 4.08
N TRP A 346 10.89 -13.09 3.65
CA TRP A 346 9.78 -12.64 4.48
C TRP A 346 8.90 -13.77 5.04
N TYR A 347 8.84 -14.90 4.34
CA TYR A 347 8.07 -16.09 4.73
C TYR A 347 8.90 -17.11 5.52
N GLY A 348 10.11 -16.76 5.92
CA GLY A 348 11.02 -17.65 6.65
C GLY A 348 11.69 -18.72 5.78
N ARG A 349 11.55 -18.68 4.44
CA ARG A 349 12.12 -19.66 3.52
C ARG A 349 13.58 -19.30 3.19
N PRO A 350 14.48 -20.29 3.03
CA PRO A 350 15.85 -20.02 2.64
C PRO A 350 15.89 -19.46 1.21
N ALA A 351 16.64 -18.39 1.01
CA ALA A 351 16.89 -17.77 -0.29
C ALA A 351 18.33 -17.20 -0.33
N PRO A 352 18.94 -17.01 -1.50
CA PRO A 352 20.17 -16.24 -1.61
C PRO A 352 19.98 -14.83 -1.06
N LYS A 353 21.05 -14.27 -0.49
CA LYS A 353 21.03 -12.86 -0.07
C LYS A 353 20.67 -11.97 -1.26
N PRO A 354 19.69 -11.04 -1.14
CA PRO A 354 19.37 -10.11 -2.19
C PRO A 354 20.56 -9.24 -2.59
N ALA A 355 20.68 -8.94 -3.87
CA ALA A 355 21.61 -7.92 -4.33
C ALA A 355 20.98 -6.54 -4.22
N HIS A 356 21.78 -5.57 -3.83
CA HIS A 356 21.38 -4.18 -3.64
C HIS A 356 22.50 -3.26 -4.15
N GLY A 357 22.12 -2.18 -4.78
CA GLY A 357 23.05 -1.15 -5.18
C GLY A 357 22.36 0.17 -5.51
N SER A 358 23.17 1.23 -5.58
CA SER A 358 22.73 2.56 -5.99
C SER A 358 23.73 3.21 -6.92
N ARG A 359 23.25 4.12 -7.78
CA ARG A 359 24.09 4.88 -8.70
C ARG A 359 23.54 6.29 -8.88
N ASN A 360 24.42 7.27 -8.75
CA ASN A 360 24.11 8.67 -9.01
C ASN A 360 24.32 8.98 -10.51
N PHE A 361 23.46 9.87 -11.04
CA PHE A 361 23.55 10.33 -12.43
C PHE A 361 24.49 11.52 -12.61
N GLY A 362 25.01 12.08 -11.50
CA GLY A 362 25.83 13.30 -11.51
C GLY A 362 25.05 14.59 -11.73
N ARG A 363 23.78 14.50 -12.09
CA ARG A 363 22.86 15.62 -12.33
C ARG A 363 21.41 15.20 -12.11
N LYS A 364 20.52 16.16 -11.82
CA LYS A 364 19.07 15.94 -11.82
C LYS A 364 18.55 15.85 -13.25
N THR A 365 17.84 14.77 -13.56
CA THR A 365 17.41 14.47 -14.94
C THR A 365 16.12 13.66 -15.00
N SER A 366 15.40 13.75 -16.12
CA SER A 366 14.33 12.85 -16.55
C SER A 366 14.65 12.22 -17.92
N SER A 367 15.94 12.21 -18.33
CA SER A 367 16.37 11.57 -19.57
C SER A 367 16.28 10.06 -19.45
N THR A 368 15.56 9.41 -20.38
CA THR A 368 15.48 7.96 -20.48
C THR A 368 16.84 7.34 -20.74
N THR A 369 17.64 7.98 -21.61
CA THR A 369 18.96 7.48 -22.00
C THR A 369 19.88 7.41 -20.79
N LEU A 370 20.06 8.54 -20.08
CA LEU A 370 20.97 8.60 -18.93
C LEU A 370 20.54 7.66 -17.79
N ILE A 371 19.24 7.63 -17.47
CA ILE A 371 18.73 6.81 -16.36
C ILE A 371 18.79 5.32 -16.73
N ALA A 372 18.46 4.96 -17.99
CA ALA A 372 18.52 3.56 -18.43
C ALA A 372 19.97 3.04 -18.52
N GLU A 373 20.90 3.84 -18.99
CA GLU A 373 22.34 3.48 -18.99
C GLU A 373 22.83 3.22 -17.57
N ALA A 374 22.60 4.17 -16.65
CA ALA A 374 22.97 4.01 -15.25
C ALA A 374 22.33 2.78 -14.61
N ALA A 375 21.05 2.49 -14.93
CA ALA A 375 20.35 1.30 -14.44
C ALA A 375 20.95 0.00 -14.94
N MET A 376 21.31 -0.05 -16.24
CA MET A 376 21.91 -1.25 -16.85
C MET A 376 23.32 -1.50 -16.33
N GLU A 377 24.13 -0.47 -16.17
CA GLU A 377 25.45 -0.58 -15.56
C GLU A 377 25.37 -1.02 -14.10
N LEU A 378 24.42 -0.47 -13.34
CA LEU A 378 24.17 -0.89 -11.96
C LEU A 378 23.74 -2.35 -11.89
N PHE A 379 22.80 -2.77 -12.76
CA PHE A 379 22.36 -4.16 -12.84
C PHE A 379 23.52 -5.10 -13.12
N ASP A 380 24.32 -4.80 -14.14
CA ASP A 380 25.47 -5.62 -14.56
C ASP A 380 26.55 -5.70 -13.48
N ALA A 381 26.65 -4.69 -12.60
CA ALA A 381 27.59 -4.64 -11.48
C ALA A 381 27.14 -5.45 -10.26
N VAL A 382 25.81 -5.51 -9.96
CA VAL A 382 25.31 -6.10 -8.71
C VAL A 382 24.65 -7.45 -8.90
N ALA A 383 24.13 -7.76 -10.10
CA ALA A 383 23.41 -9.00 -10.36
C ALA A 383 24.35 -10.21 -10.43
N ASP A 384 24.01 -11.26 -9.69
CA ASP A 384 24.65 -12.56 -9.86
C ASP A 384 24.08 -13.26 -11.11
N LYS A 385 24.94 -13.53 -12.09
CA LYS A 385 24.57 -14.03 -13.42
C LYS A 385 24.05 -15.47 -13.40
N ASP A 386 24.41 -16.25 -12.37
CA ASP A 386 24.07 -17.66 -12.27
C ASP A 386 22.76 -17.90 -11.49
N LEU A 387 22.24 -16.86 -10.82
CA LEU A 387 21.06 -16.96 -9.98
C LEU A 387 19.77 -16.62 -10.73
N LEU A 388 18.73 -17.37 -10.43
CA LEU A 388 17.37 -17.08 -10.87
C LEU A 388 16.78 -15.95 -10.02
N ILE A 389 16.19 -14.97 -10.70
CA ILE A 389 15.58 -13.78 -10.11
C ILE A 389 14.08 -14.03 -9.88
N ARG A 390 13.57 -13.58 -8.74
CA ARG A 390 12.14 -13.68 -8.38
C ARG A 390 11.44 -12.35 -8.26
N ARG A 391 12.14 -11.32 -7.81
CA ARG A 391 11.57 -9.97 -7.61
C ARG A 391 12.63 -8.92 -7.91
N LEU A 392 12.18 -7.85 -8.52
CA LEU A 392 12.97 -6.66 -8.85
C LEU A 392 12.27 -5.43 -8.28
N ASN A 393 13.05 -4.51 -7.69
CA ASN A 393 12.59 -3.19 -7.32
C ASN A 393 13.56 -2.17 -7.90
N VAL A 394 13.01 -1.13 -8.52
CA VAL A 394 13.74 0.03 -9.03
C VAL A 394 13.18 1.26 -8.35
N THR A 395 14.04 2.10 -7.80
CA THR A 395 13.66 3.34 -7.14
C THR A 395 14.50 4.49 -7.68
N LEU A 396 13.84 5.54 -8.14
CA LEU A 396 14.46 6.82 -8.46
C LEU A 396 14.38 7.70 -7.20
N CYS A 397 15.52 8.18 -6.73
CA CYS A 397 15.64 8.91 -5.45
C CYS A 397 15.95 10.40 -5.70
N ASN A 398 15.84 11.18 -4.61
CA ASN A 398 16.06 12.63 -4.58
C ASN A 398 15.20 13.35 -5.62
N VAL A 399 13.97 12.89 -5.75
CA VAL A 399 13.02 13.42 -6.72
C VAL A 399 12.59 14.82 -6.31
N VAL A 400 12.68 15.76 -7.24
CA VAL A 400 12.28 17.16 -7.05
C VAL A 400 11.45 17.65 -8.23
N PRO A 401 10.55 18.64 -8.02
CA PRO A 401 9.89 19.35 -9.11
C PRO A 401 10.91 20.02 -10.03
N GLU A 402 10.62 20.05 -11.31
CA GLU A 402 11.47 20.59 -12.36
C GLU A 402 11.72 22.11 -12.20
N ASP A 403 10.73 22.83 -11.70
CA ASP A 403 10.75 24.27 -11.41
C ASP A 403 11.55 24.62 -10.14
N LEU A 404 11.73 23.68 -9.22
CA LEU A 404 12.51 23.83 -7.99
C LEU A 404 13.95 23.32 -8.13
N ALA A 405 14.30 22.72 -9.26
CA ALA A 405 15.68 22.33 -9.51
C ALA A 405 16.53 23.59 -9.69
N GLU A 406 17.40 23.86 -8.71
CA GLU A 406 18.38 24.96 -8.80
C GLU A 406 19.10 24.93 -10.13
N GLY A 407 19.33 26.12 -10.69
CA GLY A 407 19.75 26.42 -12.05
C GLY A 407 20.62 25.34 -12.71
N ARG A 408 20.19 24.87 -13.87
CA ARG A 408 20.96 23.93 -14.69
C ARG A 408 22.37 24.50 -14.90
N GLN A 409 23.35 23.96 -14.20
CA GLN A 409 24.74 24.23 -14.55
C GLN A 409 24.97 23.64 -15.96
N MET A 410 25.19 24.51 -16.93
CA MET A 410 25.51 24.07 -18.28
C MET A 410 26.88 23.32 -18.25
N ASP A 411 26.81 22.06 -18.59
CA ASP A 411 28.00 21.23 -18.77
C ASP A 411 28.39 21.24 -20.23
N LEU A 412 29.65 21.60 -20.51
CA LEU A 412 30.21 21.64 -21.85
C LEU A 412 30.20 20.28 -22.60
N PHE A 413 30.02 19.20 -21.90
CA PHE A 413 30.01 17.83 -22.43
C PHE A 413 28.63 17.27 -22.68
N THR A 414 27.57 17.98 -22.29
CA THR A 414 26.19 17.53 -22.44
C THR A 414 25.57 18.10 -23.72
N ASP A 415 25.09 17.26 -24.62
CA ASP A 415 24.28 17.67 -25.77
C ASP A 415 22.84 18.04 -25.31
N GLU A 416 22.66 19.30 -24.90
CA GLU A 416 21.35 19.83 -24.49
C GLU A 416 20.30 19.72 -25.61
N ALA A 417 20.72 19.83 -26.90
CA ALA A 417 19.78 19.65 -28.01
C ALA A 417 19.29 18.21 -28.14
N ALA A 418 20.13 17.22 -27.81
CA ALA A 418 19.70 15.82 -27.74
C ALA A 418 18.72 15.58 -26.60
N LEU A 419 18.98 16.14 -25.42
CA LEU A 419 18.07 16.03 -24.27
C LEU A 419 16.71 16.70 -24.54
N GLU A 420 16.70 17.83 -25.23
CA GLU A 420 15.45 18.49 -25.59
C GLU A 420 14.67 17.71 -26.66
N ARG A 421 15.35 17.10 -27.65
CA ARG A 421 14.72 16.18 -28.59
C ARG A 421 14.12 14.96 -27.89
N GLU A 422 14.86 14.37 -26.96
CA GLU A 422 14.37 13.25 -26.14
C GLU A 422 13.14 13.64 -25.33
N ARG A 423 13.13 14.82 -24.70
CA ARG A 423 12.00 15.33 -23.94
C ARG A 423 10.75 15.45 -24.79
N ARG A 424 10.85 16.03 -25.97
CA ARG A 424 9.73 16.13 -26.93
C ARG A 424 9.21 14.76 -27.34
N GLN A 425 10.09 13.78 -27.54
CA GLN A 425 9.68 12.40 -27.82
C GLN A 425 8.92 11.77 -26.65
N GLN A 426 9.39 11.95 -25.42
CA GLN A 426 8.72 11.45 -24.21
C GLN A 426 7.32 12.06 -24.07
N GLU A 427 7.16 13.36 -24.26
CA GLU A 427 5.88 14.07 -24.23
C GLU A 427 4.92 13.54 -25.31
N THR A 428 5.41 13.37 -26.54
CA THR A 428 4.63 12.77 -27.63
C THR A 428 4.17 11.34 -27.29
N ILE A 429 5.05 10.53 -26.68
CA ILE A 429 4.69 9.18 -26.25
C ILE A 429 3.57 9.23 -25.19
N LEU A 430 3.66 10.15 -24.25
CA LEU A 430 2.61 10.34 -23.22
C LEU A 430 1.28 10.77 -23.82
N GLU A 431 1.28 11.69 -24.79
CA GLU A 431 0.06 12.11 -25.51
C GLU A 431 -0.58 10.95 -26.28
N ILE A 432 0.21 10.15 -27.02
CA ILE A 432 -0.26 8.97 -27.72
C ILE A 432 -0.86 7.96 -26.73
N ARG A 433 -0.18 7.71 -25.61
CA ARG A 433 -0.64 6.77 -24.58
C ARG A 433 -1.93 7.23 -23.89
N ARG A 434 -2.09 8.54 -23.65
CA ARG A 434 -3.32 9.11 -23.10
C ARG A 434 -4.50 8.96 -24.06
N LYS A 435 -4.28 9.18 -25.34
CA LYS A 435 -5.32 9.16 -26.36
C LYS A 435 -5.72 7.74 -26.82
N PHE A 436 -4.76 6.84 -26.94
CA PHE A 436 -4.94 5.53 -27.58
C PHE A 436 -4.64 4.34 -26.66
N GLY A 437 -4.28 4.61 -25.38
CA GLY A 437 -3.91 3.58 -24.39
C GLY A 437 -2.42 3.29 -24.32
N LYS A 438 -1.99 2.74 -23.18
CA LYS A 438 -0.56 2.54 -22.85
C LYS A 438 0.18 1.63 -23.83
N ASN A 439 -0.52 0.73 -24.52
CA ASN A 439 0.06 -0.20 -25.51
C ASN A 439 0.03 0.31 -26.95
N ALA A 440 -0.46 1.55 -27.20
CA ALA A 440 -0.50 2.13 -28.53
C ALA A 440 0.89 2.41 -29.13
N ILE A 441 1.89 2.67 -28.25
CA ILE A 441 3.28 2.85 -28.65
C ILE A 441 4.18 2.09 -27.66
N LEU A 442 5.00 1.20 -28.22
CA LEU A 442 5.91 0.32 -27.48
C LEU A 442 7.31 0.40 -28.10
N LYS A 443 8.32 0.11 -27.29
CA LYS A 443 9.72 -0.01 -27.75
C LYS A 443 10.03 -1.46 -28.13
N GLY A 444 11.08 -1.67 -28.93
CA GLY A 444 11.51 -3.01 -29.36
C GLY A 444 11.76 -3.96 -28.19
N VAL A 445 12.32 -3.45 -27.08
CA VAL A 445 12.54 -4.26 -25.86
C VAL A 445 11.28 -4.91 -25.30
N ASN A 446 10.09 -4.32 -25.52
CA ASN A 446 8.82 -4.87 -25.06
C ASN A 446 8.36 -6.12 -25.85
N TYR A 447 9.10 -6.51 -26.88
CA TYR A 447 8.87 -7.71 -27.70
C TYR A 447 9.95 -8.76 -27.51
N GLU A 448 10.98 -8.48 -26.68
CA GLU A 448 12.02 -9.47 -26.37
C GLU A 448 11.46 -10.61 -25.51
N GLU A 449 12.10 -11.77 -25.57
CA GLU A 449 11.72 -12.92 -24.74
C GLU A 449 11.90 -12.62 -23.25
N GLY A 450 10.83 -12.69 -22.49
CA GLY A 450 10.79 -12.36 -21.08
C GLY A 450 10.30 -10.94 -20.77
N ALA A 451 10.10 -10.08 -21.80
CA ALA A 451 9.49 -8.77 -21.61
C ALA A 451 8.05 -8.88 -21.10
N ARG A 452 7.64 -7.97 -20.22
CA ARG A 452 6.29 -7.94 -19.61
C ARG A 452 5.64 -6.56 -19.64
N GLY A 453 6.22 -5.61 -20.32
CA GLY A 453 5.73 -4.23 -20.37
C GLY A 453 4.30 -4.14 -20.92
N ARG A 454 3.95 -4.95 -21.92
CA ARG A 454 2.61 -4.99 -22.51
C ARG A 454 1.54 -5.46 -21.52
N GLU A 455 1.84 -6.50 -20.76
CA GLU A 455 0.94 -7.05 -19.73
C GLU A 455 0.81 -6.08 -18.56
N ARG A 456 1.92 -5.50 -18.11
CA ARG A 456 1.92 -4.50 -17.04
C ARG A 456 1.15 -3.23 -17.38
N ASN A 457 1.12 -2.83 -18.64
CA ASN A 457 0.32 -1.68 -19.09
C ASN A 457 -1.19 -1.91 -18.91
N ALA A 458 -1.62 -3.18 -18.87
CA ALA A 458 -3.01 -3.59 -18.57
C ALA A 458 -3.25 -3.82 -17.07
N GLU A 459 -2.27 -3.52 -16.21
CA GLU A 459 -2.39 -3.66 -14.75
C GLU A 459 -2.46 -2.29 -14.07
N VAL A 460 -3.13 -2.23 -12.93
CA VAL A 460 -3.13 -1.12 -11.98
C VAL A 460 -2.66 -1.65 -10.63
N GLY A 461 -1.59 -1.07 -10.07
CA GLY A 461 -1.02 -1.55 -8.81
C GLY A 461 -0.53 -3.01 -8.84
N GLY A 462 -0.15 -3.53 -10.02
CA GLY A 462 0.30 -4.91 -10.21
C GLY A 462 -0.84 -5.95 -10.28
N HIS A 463 -2.08 -5.50 -10.40
CA HIS A 463 -3.27 -6.32 -10.57
C HIS A 463 -4.04 -5.93 -11.84
N ARG A 464 -4.90 -6.82 -12.32
CA ARG A 464 -5.72 -6.59 -13.50
C ARG A 464 -6.53 -5.29 -13.37
N ALA A 465 -6.50 -4.45 -14.44
CA ALA A 465 -7.21 -3.18 -14.47
C ALA A 465 -8.72 -3.36 -14.54
#